data_9158f34afb9241e18b9e56df045b5af2
#
_entry.id   9158f34afb9241e18b9e56df045b5af2
#
_cell.length_a   1.000
_cell.length_b   1.000
_cell.length_c   1.000
_cell.angle_alpha   90.00
_cell.angle_beta   90.00
_cell.angle_gamma   90.00
#
_symmetry.space_group_name_H-M   'P 1'
#
loop_
_entity.id
_entity.type
_entity.pdbx_description
1 polymer ?
#
loop_
_entity_poly.entity_id
_entity_poly.type
_entity_poly.pdbx_seq_one_letter_code
_entity_poly.pdbx_strand_id
1 'polypeptide(L)'
;MTRASSKTTINAPADAIWQVIGDFGAACRYLAGVVNCTVEGKGVGALRTLTYADGTTIVERLEAVDEVAHRLSYALLTDTPFRNCLTTATVRDLGQGECEVAWAATFEADGLPE
;
A
#
# COMPACT_ATOMS: atom_id res chain seq x y z
N MET A 1 -9.53 17.66 -2.71
CA MET A 1 -8.87 16.33 -2.54
C MET A 1 -7.93 16.41 -1.34
N THR A 2 -8.02 15.45 -0.48
CA THR A 2 -7.20 15.39 0.75
C THR A 2 -6.02 14.45 0.53
N ARG A 3 -4.91 14.76 1.15
CA ARG A 3 -3.71 13.91 1.10
C ARG A 3 -3.25 13.58 2.51
N ALA A 4 -2.91 12.30 2.73
CA ALA A 4 -2.27 11.84 3.95
C ALA A 4 -0.97 11.14 3.57
N SER A 5 0.08 11.30 4.38
CA SER A 5 1.36 10.65 4.10
C SER A 5 2.08 10.29 5.38
N SER A 6 2.94 9.28 5.30
CA SER A 6 3.82 8.87 6.39
C SER A 6 5.12 8.34 5.83
N LYS A 7 6.18 8.41 6.63
CA LYS A 7 7.51 7.89 6.29
C LYS A 7 8.09 7.16 7.48
N THR A 8 8.83 6.09 7.20
CA THR A 8 9.53 5.31 8.22
C THR A 8 10.91 4.93 7.71
N THR A 9 11.93 5.10 8.52
CA THR A 9 13.27 4.60 8.22
C THR A 9 13.40 3.18 8.75
N ILE A 10 13.91 2.28 7.92
CA ILE A 10 14.08 0.87 8.26
C ILE A 10 15.56 0.52 8.13
N ASN A 11 16.09 -0.16 9.14
CA ASN A 11 17.49 -0.62 9.15
C ASN A 11 17.59 -1.93 8.37
N ALA A 12 17.35 -1.84 7.06
CA ALA A 12 17.46 -2.95 6.13
C ALA A 12 17.67 -2.37 4.72
N PRO A 13 18.31 -3.14 3.81
CA PRO A 13 18.54 -2.66 2.44
C PRO A 13 17.22 -2.45 1.69
N ALA A 14 17.19 -1.44 0.82
CA ALA A 14 16.00 -1.10 0.04
C ALA A 14 15.50 -2.30 -0.79
N ASP A 15 16.40 -3.06 -1.41
CA ASP A 15 16.00 -4.22 -2.21
C ASP A 15 15.27 -5.28 -1.39
N ALA A 16 15.72 -5.53 -0.17
CA ALA A 16 15.09 -6.52 0.72
C ALA A 16 13.69 -6.07 1.13
N ILE A 17 13.53 -4.79 1.44
CA ILE A 17 12.24 -4.23 1.83
C ILE A 17 11.30 -4.16 0.61
N TRP A 18 11.82 -3.80 -0.57
CA TRP A 18 11.00 -3.78 -1.79
C TRP A 18 10.45 -5.17 -2.13
N GLN A 19 11.20 -6.25 -1.89
CA GLN A 19 10.70 -7.60 -2.11
C GLN A 19 9.44 -7.90 -1.30
N VAL A 20 9.27 -7.26 -0.15
CA VAL A 20 8.07 -7.42 0.68
C VAL A 20 7.00 -6.43 0.27
N ILE A 21 7.32 -5.13 0.22
CA ILE A 21 6.35 -4.07 -0.10
C ILE A 21 5.85 -4.19 -1.55
N GLY A 22 6.73 -4.56 -2.47
CA GLY A 22 6.39 -4.71 -3.89
C GLY A 22 5.59 -5.98 -4.19
N ASP A 23 5.54 -6.93 -3.28
CA ASP A 23 4.70 -8.12 -3.41
C ASP A 23 3.29 -7.78 -2.94
N PHE A 24 2.38 -7.58 -3.89
CA PHE A 24 1.02 -7.12 -3.61
C PHE A 24 0.25 -8.10 -2.71
N GLY A 25 0.61 -9.39 -2.73
CA GLY A 25 -0.01 -10.41 -1.89
C GLY A 25 0.58 -10.55 -0.49
N ALA A 26 1.63 -9.81 -0.17
CA ALA A 26 2.35 -9.95 1.11
C ALA A 26 1.93 -8.94 2.18
N ALA A 27 0.79 -8.26 2.00
CA ALA A 27 0.36 -7.18 2.89
C ALA A 27 0.21 -7.61 4.35
N CYS A 28 -0.18 -8.86 4.61
CA CYS A 28 -0.34 -9.36 5.98
C CYS A 28 1.00 -9.49 6.72
N ARG A 29 2.13 -9.39 6.02
CA ARG A 29 3.46 -9.45 6.64
C ARG A 29 3.87 -8.12 7.28
N TYR A 30 3.25 -7.00 6.89
CA TYR A 30 3.66 -5.68 7.37
C TYR A 30 2.51 -4.75 7.77
N LEU A 31 1.27 -5.05 7.39
CA LEU A 31 0.12 -4.21 7.79
C LEU A 31 -0.47 -4.72 9.10
N ALA A 32 -0.43 -3.86 10.11
CA ALA A 32 -0.96 -4.18 11.42
C ALA A 32 -2.46 -4.45 11.35
N GLY A 33 -2.92 -5.49 12.03
CA GLY A 33 -4.34 -5.84 12.09
C GLY A 33 -4.85 -6.67 10.92
N VAL A 34 -4.08 -6.81 9.84
CA VAL A 34 -4.44 -7.67 8.71
C VAL A 34 -4.06 -9.10 9.05
N VAL A 35 -5.04 -10.00 9.08
CA VAL A 35 -4.84 -11.41 9.42
C VAL A 35 -4.83 -12.33 8.21
N ASN A 36 -5.33 -11.86 7.06
CA ASN A 36 -5.31 -12.62 5.82
C ASN A 36 -5.25 -11.68 4.62
N CYS A 37 -4.60 -12.14 3.55
CA CYS A 37 -4.50 -11.39 2.30
C CYS A 37 -4.56 -12.38 1.15
N THR A 38 -5.48 -12.17 0.21
CA THR A 38 -5.59 -12.98 -1.00
C THR A 38 -5.45 -12.08 -2.22
N VAL A 39 -4.95 -12.64 -3.33
CA VAL A 39 -4.76 -11.90 -4.58
C VAL A 39 -5.40 -12.68 -5.73
N GLU A 40 -6.12 -11.96 -6.59
CA GLU A 40 -6.64 -12.46 -7.85
C GLU A 40 -5.98 -11.71 -8.99
N GLY A 41 -5.43 -12.44 -9.95
CA GLY A 41 -4.73 -11.87 -11.11
C GLY A 41 -3.26 -11.63 -10.82
N LYS A 42 -2.56 -11.04 -11.80
CA LYS A 42 -1.13 -10.75 -11.74
C LYS A 42 -0.88 -9.38 -12.35
N GLY A 43 0.14 -8.68 -11.79
CA GLY A 43 0.53 -7.36 -12.30
C GLY A 43 -0.54 -6.30 -12.13
N VAL A 44 -0.45 -5.26 -12.93
CA VAL A 44 -1.43 -4.15 -12.90
C VAL A 44 -2.82 -4.70 -13.19
N GLY A 45 -3.79 -4.30 -12.39
CA GLY A 45 -5.15 -4.80 -12.43
C GLY A 45 -5.43 -5.92 -11.45
N ALA A 46 -4.42 -6.50 -10.80
CA ALA A 46 -4.62 -7.52 -9.77
C ALA A 46 -5.41 -6.95 -8.60
N LEU A 47 -6.27 -7.79 -8.03
CA LEU A 47 -7.09 -7.42 -6.87
C LEU A 47 -6.56 -8.14 -5.64
N ARG A 48 -6.40 -7.41 -4.54
CA ARG A 48 -6.10 -8.05 -3.26
C ARG A 48 -7.23 -7.78 -2.27
N THR A 49 -7.54 -8.78 -1.47
CA THR A 49 -8.50 -8.66 -0.38
C THR A 49 -7.77 -8.79 0.94
N LEU A 50 -7.87 -7.76 1.77
CA LEU A 50 -7.30 -7.72 3.11
C LEU A 50 -8.40 -8.02 4.11
N THR A 51 -8.18 -8.98 4.99
CA THR A 51 -9.10 -9.32 6.07
C THR A 51 -8.48 -8.94 7.40
N TYR A 52 -9.21 -8.14 8.17
CA TYR A 52 -8.79 -7.69 9.50
C TYR A 52 -9.31 -8.64 10.59
N ALA A 53 -8.73 -8.55 11.78
CA ALA A 53 -9.06 -9.44 12.90
C ALA A 53 -10.53 -9.35 13.32
N ASP A 54 -11.19 -8.20 13.09
CA ASP A 54 -12.61 -8.00 13.41
C ASP A 54 -13.55 -8.51 12.29
N GLY A 55 -13.01 -9.13 11.24
CA GLY A 55 -13.77 -9.63 10.11
C GLY A 55 -14.01 -8.62 8.99
N THR A 56 -13.60 -7.37 9.16
CA THR A 56 -13.70 -6.35 8.11
C THR A 56 -12.83 -6.73 6.93
N THR A 57 -13.31 -6.52 5.71
CA THR A 57 -12.56 -6.77 4.49
C THR A 57 -12.43 -5.50 3.66
N ILE A 58 -11.27 -5.36 3.01
CA ILE A 58 -10.97 -4.25 2.09
C ILE A 58 -10.42 -4.85 0.81
N VAL A 59 -10.92 -4.37 -0.33
CA VAL A 59 -10.43 -4.77 -1.65
C VAL A 59 -9.69 -3.60 -2.28
N GLU A 60 -8.49 -3.90 -2.77
CA GLU A 60 -7.63 -2.93 -3.44
C GLU A 60 -7.19 -3.47 -4.79
N ARG A 61 -7.02 -2.57 -5.78
CA ARG A 61 -6.54 -2.93 -7.11
C ARG A 61 -5.20 -2.29 -7.38
N LEU A 62 -4.24 -3.09 -7.85
CA LEU A 62 -2.92 -2.59 -8.24
C LEU A 62 -3.05 -1.73 -9.50
N GLU A 63 -2.66 -0.47 -9.41
CA GLU A 63 -2.78 0.50 -10.51
C GLU A 63 -1.47 0.70 -11.26
N ALA A 64 -0.33 0.68 -10.56
CA ALA A 64 0.97 0.90 -11.17
C ALA A 64 2.07 0.26 -10.35
N VAL A 65 3.12 -0.21 -11.02
CA VAL A 65 4.34 -0.73 -10.39
C VAL A 65 5.53 -0.21 -11.19
N ASP A 66 6.52 0.32 -10.47
CA ASP A 66 7.80 0.71 -11.05
C ASP A 66 8.91 -0.01 -10.27
N GLU A 67 9.44 -1.08 -10.86
CA GLU A 67 10.47 -1.91 -10.22
C GLU A 67 11.80 -1.18 -10.07
N VAL A 68 12.09 -0.22 -10.94
CA VAL A 68 13.32 0.55 -10.89
C VAL A 68 13.26 1.61 -9.80
N ALA A 69 12.12 2.30 -9.70
CA ALA A 69 11.93 3.33 -8.68
C ALA A 69 11.49 2.76 -7.34
N HIS A 70 11.23 1.46 -7.24
CA HIS A 70 10.68 0.81 -6.05
C HIS A 70 9.40 1.51 -5.58
N ARG A 71 8.45 1.64 -6.48
CA ARG A 71 7.19 2.33 -6.23
C ARG A 71 6.01 1.52 -6.75
N LEU A 72 4.94 1.49 -5.99
CA LEU A 72 3.68 0.95 -6.47
C LEU A 72 2.51 1.82 -6.00
N SER A 73 1.42 1.75 -6.77
CA SER A 73 0.19 2.48 -6.45
C SER A 73 -0.99 1.54 -6.53
N TYR A 74 -1.94 1.70 -5.62
CA TYR A 74 -3.14 0.88 -5.60
C TYR A 74 -4.36 1.70 -5.20
N ALA A 75 -5.51 1.32 -5.76
CA ALA A 75 -6.78 2.01 -5.52
C ALA A 75 -7.63 1.21 -4.54
N LEU A 76 -8.30 1.89 -3.63
CA LEU A 76 -9.26 1.29 -2.72
C LEU A 76 -10.60 1.14 -3.45
N LEU A 77 -11.11 -0.08 -3.57
CA LEU A 77 -12.38 -0.37 -4.25
C LEU A 77 -13.54 -0.56 -3.30
N THR A 78 -13.29 -0.87 -2.04
CA THR A 78 -14.34 -1.07 -1.05
C THR A 78 -15.08 0.23 -0.76
N ASP A 79 -16.39 0.15 -0.67
CA ASP A 79 -17.24 1.30 -0.36
C ASP A 79 -16.96 1.78 1.05
N THR A 80 -16.47 3.01 1.16
CA THR A 80 -16.14 3.69 2.42
C THR A 80 -16.51 5.17 2.27
N PRO A 81 -16.45 5.97 3.36
CA PRO A 81 -16.61 7.41 3.24
C PRO A 81 -15.52 8.08 2.39
N PHE A 82 -14.45 7.36 2.07
CA PHE A 82 -13.36 7.88 1.26
C PHE A 82 -13.55 7.42 -0.17
N ARG A 83 -13.59 8.36 -1.12
CA ARG A 83 -13.75 8.08 -2.54
C ARG A 83 -12.46 8.39 -3.29
N ASN A 84 -12.26 7.67 -4.40
CA ASN A 84 -11.10 7.86 -5.26
C ASN A 84 -9.79 7.78 -4.49
N CYS A 85 -9.72 6.88 -3.52
CA CYS A 85 -8.53 6.70 -2.69
C CYS A 85 -7.46 5.97 -3.48
N LEU A 86 -6.35 6.65 -3.72
CA LEU A 86 -5.16 6.09 -4.36
C LEU A 86 -3.99 6.20 -3.41
N THR A 87 -3.36 5.07 -3.11
CA THR A 87 -2.19 5.02 -2.24
C THR A 87 -0.96 4.67 -3.05
N THR A 88 0.14 5.36 -2.78
CA THR A 88 1.44 5.10 -3.39
C THR A 88 2.43 4.77 -2.29
N ALA A 89 3.13 3.64 -2.44
CA ALA A 89 4.20 3.23 -1.55
C ALA A 89 5.52 3.30 -2.32
N THR A 90 6.55 3.88 -1.71
CA THR A 90 7.87 4.02 -2.29
C THR A 90 8.92 3.56 -1.30
N VAL A 91 9.91 2.78 -1.75
CA VAL A 91 11.06 2.37 -0.95
C VAL A 91 12.29 3.06 -1.52
N ARG A 92 12.93 3.91 -0.73
CA ARG A 92 14.08 4.70 -1.13
C ARG A 92 15.33 4.25 -0.39
N ASP A 93 16.40 3.99 -1.13
CA ASP A 93 17.70 3.65 -0.54
C ASP A 93 18.31 4.89 0.11
N LEU A 94 18.69 4.77 1.39
CA LEU A 94 19.38 5.83 2.12
C LEU A 94 20.89 5.59 2.22
N GLY A 95 21.37 4.45 1.69
CA GLY A 95 22.76 4.02 1.84
C GLY A 95 23.01 3.32 3.16
N GLN A 96 24.16 2.69 3.30
CA GLN A 96 24.63 2.04 4.53
C GLN A 96 23.68 0.98 5.09
N GLY A 97 22.94 0.31 4.19
CA GLY A 97 22.02 -0.75 4.59
C GLY A 97 20.71 -0.26 5.18
N GLU A 98 20.35 1.01 4.95
CA GLU A 98 19.10 1.58 5.41
C GLU A 98 18.22 2.03 4.25
N CYS A 99 16.91 2.06 4.46
CA CYS A 99 15.98 2.59 3.48
C CYS A 99 14.85 3.38 4.17
N GLU A 100 14.14 4.16 3.35
CA GLU A 100 12.94 4.88 3.79
C GLU A 100 11.74 4.32 3.04
N VAL A 101 10.71 3.95 3.78
CA VAL A 101 9.42 3.55 3.20
C VAL A 101 8.46 4.72 3.40
N ALA A 102 7.90 5.20 2.30
CA ALA A 102 6.95 6.30 2.30
C ALA A 102 5.61 5.82 1.75
N TRP A 103 4.52 6.17 2.44
CA TRP A 103 3.16 5.98 1.97
C TRP A 103 2.51 7.33 1.80
N ALA A 104 1.82 7.52 0.67
CA ALA A 104 1.02 8.72 0.43
C ALA A 104 -0.32 8.29 -0.17
N ALA A 105 -1.41 8.81 0.38
CA ALA A 105 -2.75 8.54 -0.12
C ALA A 105 -3.43 9.85 -0.47
N THR A 106 -4.13 9.87 -1.61
CA THR A 106 -5.02 10.98 -1.99
C THR A 106 -6.44 10.43 -2.03
N PHE A 107 -7.38 11.22 -1.55
CA PHE A 107 -8.78 10.76 -1.47
C PHE A 107 -9.75 11.93 -1.37
N GLU A 108 -11.03 11.64 -1.62
CA GLU A 108 -12.14 12.55 -1.39
C GLU A 108 -12.97 11.99 -0.25
N ALA A 109 -13.35 12.83 0.72
CA ALA A 109 -14.11 12.43 1.88
C ALA A 109 -15.54 12.95 1.78
N ASP A 110 -16.51 12.03 1.62
CA ASP A 110 -17.93 12.37 1.52
C ASP A 110 -18.49 12.68 2.89
N GLY A 111 -19.15 13.84 2.99
CA GLY A 111 -19.85 14.22 4.22
C GLY A 111 -18.95 14.56 5.38
N LEU A 112 -17.63 14.66 5.17
CA LEU A 112 -16.67 15.05 6.20
C LEU A 112 -16.18 16.46 5.92
N PRO A 113 -15.96 17.28 6.95
CA PRO A 113 -15.34 18.59 6.77
C PRO A 113 -13.90 18.41 6.29
N GLU A 114 -13.49 19.23 5.38
CA GLU A 114 -12.10 19.27 4.91
C GLU A 114 -11.20 20.06 5.85
#